data_39a171714c0b63f7910745a4b41924b9
#
_entry.id   39a171714c0b63f7910745a4b41924b9
#
_cell.length_a   1.000
_cell.length_b   1.000
_cell.length_c   1.000
_cell.angle_alpha   90.00
_cell.angle_beta   90.00
_cell.angle_gamma   90.00
#
_symmetry.space_group_name_H-M   'P 1'
#
loop_
_entity.id
_entity.type
_entity.pdbx_description
1 polymer ?
#
loop_
_entity_poly.entity_id
_entity_poly.type
_entity_poly.pdbx_seq_one_letter_code
_entity_poly.pdbx_strand_id
1 'polypeptide(L)'
;QLVFEKIKNDIFLFLLMPGQYFTESEIAQIYSVSRTPIRQALYRLQQEGYVDVQFRRGWQVRPLHFKSYEERYDLRILFECHAIEQLCKIPQPQLNQLLSELTTIWCVEPENYIGDLKLLAQQDEAFHSQLVMLAGNQEMTKLHHELNEKIRMIRRLDFSKIHRIEATYAQHQNILRLILAKDLKASIQALTGHIMQSRNEVKKITLEILALSAN
;
A
#
# COMPACT_ATOMS: atom_id res chain seq x y z
N GLN A 1 21.14 -0.21 -8.64
CA GLN A 1 19.89 -0.78 -8.06
C GLN A 1 19.84 -0.63 -6.55
N LEU A 2 20.91 -0.97 -5.80
CA LEU A 2 20.96 -0.89 -4.34
C LEU A 2 20.69 0.53 -3.79
N VAL A 3 21.26 1.56 -4.42
CA VAL A 3 21.09 2.97 -4.01
C VAL A 3 19.65 3.45 -4.19
N PHE A 4 19.03 3.10 -5.31
CA PHE A 4 17.63 3.41 -5.58
C PHE A 4 16.70 2.82 -4.50
N GLU A 5 16.86 1.54 -4.16
CA GLU A 5 16.05 0.88 -3.13
C GLU A 5 16.26 1.52 -1.73
N LYS A 6 17.50 1.92 -1.41
CA LYS A 6 17.79 2.61 -0.15
C LYS A 6 17.07 3.96 -0.07
N ILE A 7 17.23 4.83 -1.08
CA ILE A 7 16.58 6.14 -1.08
C ILE A 7 15.05 5.97 -1.06
N LYS A 8 14.50 5.05 -1.84
CA LYS A 8 13.07 4.74 -1.85
C LYS A 8 12.56 4.31 -0.48
N ASN A 9 13.32 3.45 0.21
CA ASN A 9 12.99 3.01 1.55
C ASN A 9 13.03 4.16 2.56
N ASP A 10 14.01 5.06 2.47
CA ASP A 10 14.13 6.20 3.38
C ASP A 10 12.99 7.23 3.17
N ILE A 11 12.51 7.40 1.92
CA ILE A 11 11.29 8.16 1.65
C ILE A 11 10.08 7.47 2.30
N PHE A 12 9.98 6.15 2.20
CA PHE A 12 8.88 5.37 2.79
C PHE A 12 8.89 5.36 4.32
N LEU A 13 10.05 5.46 4.94
CA LEU A 13 10.21 5.56 6.39
C LEU A 13 10.18 7.00 6.91
N PHE A 14 9.94 7.98 6.03
CA PHE A 14 9.97 9.41 6.36
C PHE A 14 11.33 9.87 6.94
N LEU A 15 12.42 9.18 6.65
CA LEU A 15 13.78 9.64 6.90
C LEU A 15 14.18 10.75 5.91
N LEU A 16 13.62 10.70 4.69
CA LEU A 16 13.55 11.81 3.75
C LEU A 16 12.08 12.27 3.71
N MET A 17 11.84 13.43 4.31
CA MET A 17 10.47 13.92 4.55
C MET A 17 9.78 14.40 3.28
N PRO A 18 8.46 14.20 3.14
CA PRO A 18 7.67 14.84 2.08
C PRO A 18 7.87 16.36 2.08
N GLY A 19 8.15 16.90 0.90
CA GLY A 19 8.47 18.33 0.74
C GLY A 19 9.92 18.72 1.03
N GLN A 20 10.73 17.83 1.59
CA GLN A 20 12.15 18.09 1.88
C GLN A 20 12.95 18.28 0.59
N TYR A 21 13.80 19.32 0.59
CA TYR A 21 14.78 19.59 -0.45
C TYR A 21 16.13 18.94 -0.11
N PHE A 22 16.83 18.48 -1.13
CA PHE A 22 18.18 17.94 -0.98
C PHE A 22 18.94 18.00 -2.31
N THR A 23 20.26 17.89 -2.24
CA THR A 23 21.18 17.85 -3.39
C THR A 23 21.71 16.44 -3.62
N GLU A 24 22.18 16.15 -4.84
CA GLU A 24 22.88 14.90 -5.14
C GLU A 24 24.11 14.69 -4.25
N SER A 25 24.79 15.79 -3.88
CA SER A 25 25.99 15.73 -3.04
C SER A 25 25.68 15.34 -1.60
N GLU A 26 24.62 15.88 -1.01
CA GLU A 26 24.16 15.53 0.34
C GLU A 26 23.78 14.04 0.39
N ILE A 27 23.00 13.58 -0.57
CA ILE A 27 22.59 12.16 -0.62
C ILE A 27 23.78 11.23 -0.89
N ALA A 28 24.73 11.65 -1.74
CA ALA A 28 25.97 10.91 -1.99
C ALA A 28 26.81 10.73 -0.72
N GLN A 29 26.87 11.78 0.11
CA GLN A 29 27.57 11.75 1.40
C GLN A 29 26.87 10.82 2.41
N ILE A 30 25.52 10.92 2.55
CA ILE A 30 24.72 10.08 3.45
C ILE A 30 24.92 8.59 3.15
N TYR A 31 24.92 8.21 1.86
CA TYR A 31 25.04 6.81 1.46
C TYR A 31 26.49 6.35 1.18
N SER A 32 27.47 7.25 1.33
CA SER A 32 28.90 6.98 1.09
C SER A 32 29.18 6.41 -0.32
N VAL A 33 28.55 7.01 -1.34
CA VAL A 33 28.70 6.64 -2.76
C VAL A 33 28.99 7.87 -3.62
N SER A 34 29.46 7.66 -4.86
CA SER A 34 29.64 8.77 -5.80
C SER A 34 28.30 9.35 -6.30
N ARG A 35 28.33 10.56 -6.88
CA ARG A 35 27.14 11.26 -7.37
C ARG A 35 26.45 10.56 -8.55
N THR A 36 27.19 9.83 -9.37
CA THR A 36 26.65 9.20 -10.58
C THR A 36 25.54 8.19 -10.27
N PRO A 37 25.74 7.16 -9.40
CA PRO A 37 24.65 6.24 -9.04
C PRO A 37 23.50 6.95 -8.30
N ILE A 38 23.76 8.01 -7.54
CA ILE A 38 22.71 8.81 -6.91
C ILE A 38 21.82 9.46 -7.97
N ARG A 39 22.42 10.14 -8.96
CA ARG A 39 21.69 10.80 -10.03
C ARG A 39 20.82 9.81 -10.81
N GLN A 40 21.33 8.64 -11.16
CA GLN A 40 20.57 7.60 -11.82
C GLN A 40 19.38 7.12 -10.97
N ALA A 41 19.60 6.92 -9.68
CA ALA A 41 18.56 6.52 -8.74
C ALA A 41 17.47 7.60 -8.61
N LEU A 42 17.87 8.88 -8.52
CA LEU A 42 16.94 10.01 -8.41
C LEU A 42 16.09 10.21 -9.66
N TYR A 43 16.66 10.07 -10.87
CA TYR A 43 15.86 10.10 -12.10
C TYR A 43 14.84 8.95 -12.15
N ARG A 44 15.21 7.77 -11.70
CA ARG A 44 14.26 6.67 -11.60
C ARG A 44 13.16 6.95 -10.58
N LEU A 45 13.51 7.47 -9.40
CA LEU A 45 12.54 7.89 -8.38
C LEU A 45 11.61 9.01 -8.89
N GLN A 46 12.11 9.89 -9.74
CA GLN A 46 11.30 10.92 -10.41
C GLN A 46 10.28 10.28 -11.38
N GLN A 47 10.72 9.33 -12.21
CA GLN A 47 9.82 8.59 -13.11
C GLN A 47 8.73 7.83 -12.33
N GLU A 48 9.08 7.25 -11.19
CA GLU A 48 8.14 6.59 -10.29
C GLU A 48 7.30 7.57 -9.43
N GLY A 49 7.61 8.89 -9.49
CA GLY A 49 6.80 9.94 -8.85
C GLY A 49 7.07 10.17 -7.38
N TYR A 50 8.25 9.80 -6.87
CA TYR A 50 8.62 10.01 -5.47
C TYR A 50 9.37 11.31 -5.22
N VAL A 51 10.10 11.82 -6.21
CA VAL A 51 10.86 13.06 -6.13
C VAL A 51 10.65 13.90 -7.38
N ASP A 52 10.91 15.20 -7.29
CA ASP A 52 10.91 16.13 -8.40
C ASP A 52 12.21 16.94 -8.44
N VAL A 53 12.68 17.26 -9.66
CA VAL A 53 13.76 18.22 -9.86
C VAL A 53 13.22 19.63 -9.63
N GLN A 54 13.94 20.39 -8.82
CA GLN A 54 13.62 21.80 -8.51
C GLN A 54 14.72 22.72 -9.05
N PHE A 55 14.35 23.65 -9.90
CA PHE A 55 15.30 24.56 -10.51
C PHE A 55 16.12 25.29 -9.45
N ARG A 56 17.45 25.23 -9.55
CA ARG A 56 18.43 25.80 -8.61
C ARG A 56 18.38 25.31 -7.17
N ARG A 57 17.49 24.36 -6.82
CA ARG A 57 17.36 23.81 -5.46
C ARG A 57 17.70 22.33 -5.36
N GLY A 58 18.00 21.68 -6.49
CA GLY A 58 18.29 20.25 -6.55
C GLY A 58 17.04 19.39 -6.68
N TRP A 59 16.77 18.56 -5.71
CA TRP A 59 15.66 17.60 -5.69
C TRP A 59 14.73 17.86 -4.52
N GLN A 60 13.49 17.49 -4.67
CA GLN A 60 12.48 17.57 -3.61
C GLN A 60 11.73 16.23 -3.52
N VAL A 61 11.59 15.67 -2.31
CA VAL A 61 10.61 14.62 -2.06
C VAL A 61 9.22 15.18 -2.32
N ARG A 62 8.41 14.51 -3.12
CA ARG A 62 7.06 15.02 -3.43
C ARG A 62 6.25 15.26 -2.18
N PRO A 63 5.64 16.44 -2.04
CA PRO A 63 4.72 16.72 -0.95
C PRO A 63 3.53 15.74 -0.94
N LEU A 64 3.02 15.43 0.25
CA LEU A 64 1.82 14.63 0.40
C LEU A 64 0.58 15.49 0.16
N HIS A 65 -0.25 15.07 -0.78
CA HIS A 65 -1.53 15.71 -1.06
C HIS A 65 -2.67 14.84 -0.53
N PHE A 66 -3.13 15.10 0.70
CA PHE A 66 -4.15 14.29 1.39
C PHE A 66 -5.40 14.05 0.54
N LYS A 67 -5.92 15.08 -0.12
CA LYS A 67 -7.07 14.93 -1.03
C LYS A 67 -6.83 13.87 -2.09
N SER A 68 -5.67 13.87 -2.73
CA SER A 68 -5.28 12.87 -3.73
C SER A 68 -5.24 11.45 -3.15
N TYR A 69 -4.89 11.29 -1.87
CA TYR A 69 -4.92 9.98 -1.22
C TYR A 69 -6.35 9.54 -0.92
N GLU A 70 -7.20 10.42 -0.43
CA GLU A 70 -8.61 10.13 -0.22
C GLU A 70 -9.28 9.68 -1.52
N GLU A 71 -9.07 10.41 -2.62
CA GLU A 71 -9.57 10.06 -3.95
C GLU A 71 -9.06 8.69 -4.43
N ARG A 72 -7.80 8.33 -4.14
CA ARG A 72 -7.25 7.00 -4.46
C ARG A 72 -7.86 5.89 -3.62
N TYR A 73 -8.15 6.12 -2.35
CA TYR A 73 -8.85 5.17 -1.51
C TYR A 73 -10.30 4.95 -1.99
N ASP A 74 -10.97 6.00 -2.49
CA ASP A 74 -12.30 5.88 -3.09
C ASP A 74 -12.26 5.02 -4.38
N LEU A 75 -11.25 5.22 -5.24
CA LEU A 75 -11.04 4.36 -6.42
C LEU A 75 -10.72 2.91 -6.04
N ARG A 76 -9.94 2.71 -4.97
CA ARG A 76 -9.63 1.39 -4.45
C ARG A 76 -10.90 0.65 -4.02
N ILE A 77 -11.77 1.33 -3.25
CA ILE A 77 -13.07 0.78 -2.85
C ILE A 77 -13.89 0.40 -4.08
N LEU A 78 -13.95 1.27 -5.09
CA LEU A 78 -14.69 1.01 -6.32
C LEU A 78 -14.22 -0.26 -7.05
N PHE A 79 -12.90 -0.39 -7.26
CA PHE A 79 -12.33 -1.56 -7.95
C PHE A 79 -12.50 -2.85 -7.15
N GLU A 80 -12.24 -2.81 -5.86
CA GLU A 80 -12.27 -4.00 -5.02
C GLU A 80 -13.71 -4.46 -4.75
N CYS A 81 -14.68 -3.54 -4.57
CA CYS A 81 -16.09 -3.90 -4.49
C CYS A 81 -16.60 -4.52 -5.78
N HIS A 82 -16.23 -3.96 -6.93
CA HIS A 82 -16.56 -4.57 -8.22
C HIS A 82 -15.95 -5.98 -8.38
N ALA A 83 -14.71 -6.17 -7.90
CA ALA A 83 -14.08 -7.49 -7.90
C ALA A 83 -14.89 -8.49 -7.07
N ILE A 84 -15.34 -8.13 -5.86
CA ILE A 84 -16.21 -8.98 -5.04
C ILE A 84 -17.52 -9.33 -5.77
N GLU A 85 -18.13 -8.36 -6.46
CA GLU A 85 -19.34 -8.62 -7.26
C GLU A 85 -19.11 -9.69 -8.33
N GLN A 86 -17.97 -9.67 -9.01
CA GLN A 86 -17.64 -10.69 -10.01
C GLN A 86 -17.34 -12.04 -9.36
N LEU A 87 -16.55 -12.06 -8.28
CA LEU A 87 -16.23 -13.30 -7.54
C LEU A 87 -17.48 -13.99 -7.01
N CYS A 88 -18.45 -13.27 -6.47
CA CYS A 88 -19.71 -13.85 -5.98
C CYS A 88 -20.57 -14.48 -7.09
N LYS A 89 -20.35 -14.18 -8.37
CA LYS A 89 -21.04 -14.81 -9.51
C LYS A 89 -20.41 -16.15 -9.90
N ILE A 90 -19.17 -16.43 -9.49
CA ILE A 90 -18.45 -17.65 -9.86
C ILE A 90 -19.09 -18.87 -9.16
N PRO A 91 -19.27 -20.03 -9.83
CA PRO A 91 -19.75 -21.26 -9.20
C PRO A 91 -18.88 -21.68 -8.01
N GLN A 92 -19.51 -22.25 -6.96
CA GLN A 92 -18.85 -22.53 -5.67
C GLN A 92 -17.56 -23.36 -5.78
N PRO A 93 -17.48 -24.47 -6.53
CA PRO A 93 -16.24 -25.24 -6.62
C PRO A 93 -15.08 -24.44 -7.19
N GLN A 94 -15.35 -23.64 -8.22
CA GLN A 94 -14.36 -22.78 -8.86
C GLN A 94 -13.94 -21.60 -7.95
N LEU A 95 -14.89 -20.99 -7.24
CA LEU A 95 -14.62 -19.91 -6.28
C LEU A 95 -13.71 -20.40 -5.15
N ASN A 96 -13.97 -21.57 -4.59
CA ASN A 96 -13.15 -22.17 -3.55
C ASN A 96 -11.70 -22.39 -4.04
N GLN A 97 -11.54 -22.88 -5.27
CA GLN A 97 -10.22 -23.06 -5.87
C GLN A 97 -9.49 -21.74 -6.08
N LEU A 98 -10.18 -20.71 -6.61
CA LEU A 98 -9.59 -19.39 -6.85
C LEU A 98 -9.14 -18.71 -5.56
N LEU A 99 -9.89 -18.85 -4.47
CA LEU A 99 -9.58 -18.21 -3.19
C LEU A 99 -8.69 -19.07 -2.28
N SER A 100 -8.26 -20.26 -2.71
CA SER A 100 -7.53 -21.24 -1.88
C SER A 100 -6.21 -20.66 -1.34
N GLU A 101 -5.46 -19.94 -2.15
CA GLU A 101 -4.21 -19.32 -1.72
C GLU A 101 -4.45 -18.24 -0.66
N LEU A 102 -5.44 -17.36 -0.86
CA LEU A 102 -5.81 -16.33 0.11
C LEU A 102 -6.30 -16.95 1.42
N THR A 103 -7.10 -18.01 1.36
CA THR A 103 -7.57 -18.69 2.59
C THR A 103 -6.43 -19.37 3.34
N THR A 104 -5.44 -19.93 2.64
CA THR A 104 -4.25 -20.53 3.25
C THR A 104 -3.40 -19.51 4.01
N ILE A 105 -3.31 -18.27 3.51
CA ILE A 105 -2.53 -17.20 4.15
C ILE A 105 -3.29 -16.56 5.31
N TRP A 106 -4.59 -16.31 5.11
CA TRP A 106 -5.35 -15.45 6.03
C TRP A 106 -6.26 -16.20 7.00
N CYS A 107 -6.67 -17.44 6.68
CA CYS A 107 -7.53 -18.24 7.56
C CYS A 107 -6.70 -19.25 8.36
N VAL A 108 -5.81 -18.75 9.19
CA VAL A 108 -4.91 -19.51 10.06
C VAL A 108 -5.16 -19.18 11.53
N GLU A 109 -4.69 -20.04 12.43
CA GLU A 109 -4.75 -19.81 13.86
C GLU A 109 -3.76 -18.71 14.30
N PRO A 110 -3.99 -18.02 15.43
CA PRO A 110 -3.17 -16.89 15.88
C PRO A 110 -1.67 -17.18 16.00
N GLU A 111 -1.30 -18.41 16.33
CA GLU A 111 0.09 -18.87 16.45
C GLU A 111 0.85 -18.81 15.12
N ASN A 112 0.12 -18.80 14.01
CA ASN A 112 0.66 -18.77 12.65
C ASN A 112 0.58 -17.38 12.01
N TYR A 113 0.20 -16.35 12.73
CA TYR A 113 0.16 -14.99 12.22
C TYR A 113 1.56 -14.45 11.90
N ILE A 114 1.69 -13.74 10.81
CA ILE A 114 2.93 -13.05 10.45
C ILE A 114 3.20 -11.95 11.45
N GLY A 115 4.23 -12.13 12.28
CA GLY A 115 4.64 -11.17 13.30
C GLY A 115 5.49 -10.01 12.77
N ASP A 116 6.11 -10.17 11.60
CA ASP A 116 6.87 -9.11 10.91
C ASP A 116 5.89 -8.14 10.24
N LEU A 117 5.80 -6.93 10.78
CA LEU A 117 4.89 -5.88 10.30
C LEU A 117 5.18 -5.46 8.84
N LYS A 118 6.43 -5.52 8.41
CA LYS A 118 6.80 -5.21 7.02
C LYS A 118 6.29 -6.28 6.06
N LEU A 119 6.45 -7.54 6.43
CA LEU A 119 5.95 -8.67 5.66
C LEU A 119 4.41 -8.67 5.66
N LEU A 120 3.79 -8.39 6.79
CA LEU A 120 2.33 -8.27 6.90
C LEU A 120 1.78 -7.18 5.99
N ALA A 121 2.43 -6.01 5.93
CA ALA A 121 2.03 -4.93 5.00
C ALA A 121 2.13 -5.35 3.53
N GLN A 122 3.12 -6.17 3.17
CA GLN A 122 3.25 -6.72 1.82
C GLN A 122 2.14 -7.74 1.51
N GLN A 123 1.82 -8.60 2.47
CA GLN A 123 0.74 -9.59 2.33
C GLN A 123 -0.64 -8.93 2.26
N ASP A 124 -0.86 -7.87 3.05
CA ASP A 124 -2.07 -7.06 2.97
C ASP A 124 -2.23 -6.42 1.58
N GLU A 125 -1.17 -5.86 1.01
CA GLU A 125 -1.21 -5.34 -0.37
C GLU A 125 -1.50 -6.44 -1.39
N ALA A 126 -0.88 -7.62 -1.22
CA ALA A 126 -1.10 -8.78 -2.08
C ALA A 126 -2.55 -9.27 -2.01
N PHE A 127 -3.15 -9.33 -0.81
CA PHE A 127 -4.55 -9.70 -0.61
C PHE A 127 -5.50 -8.89 -1.51
N HIS A 128 -5.41 -7.56 -1.42
CA HIS A 128 -6.27 -6.67 -2.19
C HIS A 128 -6.01 -6.76 -3.71
N SER A 129 -4.74 -6.87 -4.10
CA SER A 129 -4.36 -7.01 -5.51
C SER A 129 -4.84 -8.34 -6.09
N GLN A 130 -4.76 -9.43 -5.33
CA GLN A 130 -5.26 -10.73 -5.75
C GLN A 130 -6.77 -10.76 -5.90
N LEU A 131 -7.54 -10.15 -4.98
CA LEU A 131 -9.01 -10.05 -5.13
C LEU A 131 -9.39 -9.41 -6.48
N VAL A 132 -8.72 -8.31 -6.85
CA VAL A 132 -8.98 -7.63 -8.12
C VAL A 132 -8.54 -8.46 -9.31
N MET A 133 -7.39 -9.12 -9.24
CA MET A 133 -6.86 -9.98 -10.31
C MET A 133 -7.78 -11.19 -10.56
N LEU A 134 -8.27 -11.83 -9.50
CA LEU A 134 -9.14 -13.02 -9.58
C LEU A 134 -10.52 -12.71 -10.18
N ALA A 135 -10.94 -11.44 -10.17
CA ALA A 135 -12.16 -11.00 -10.86
C ALA A 135 -12.05 -11.02 -12.40
N GLY A 136 -10.85 -11.23 -12.96
CA GLY A 136 -10.62 -11.51 -14.37
C GLY A 136 -10.56 -10.30 -15.32
N ASN A 137 -10.66 -9.07 -14.81
CA ASN A 137 -10.52 -7.86 -15.62
C ASN A 137 -9.07 -7.34 -15.60
N GLN A 138 -8.32 -7.62 -16.67
CA GLN A 138 -6.90 -7.29 -16.77
C GLN A 138 -6.61 -5.77 -16.72
N GLU A 139 -7.45 -4.94 -17.34
CA GLU A 139 -7.27 -3.49 -17.32
C GLU A 139 -7.53 -2.92 -15.91
N MET A 140 -8.56 -3.41 -15.23
CA MET A 140 -8.81 -3.05 -13.83
C MET A 140 -7.65 -3.48 -12.92
N THR A 141 -7.06 -4.65 -13.17
CA THR A 141 -5.88 -5.14 -12.42
C THR A 141 -4.67 -4.21 -12.61
N LYS A 142 -4.40 -3.74 -13.82
CA LYS A 142 -3.33 -2.78 -14.10
C LYS A 142 -3.55 -1.45 -13.38
N LEU A 143 -4.75 -0.89 -13.52
CA LEU A 143 -5.10 0.39 -12.87
C LEU A 143 -5.06 0.29 -11.34
N HIS A 144 -5.52 -0.82 -10.78
CA HIS A 144 -5.44 -1.07 -9.34
C HIS A 144 -3.98 -1.22 -8.86
N HIS A 145 -3.12 -1.87 -9.65
CA HIS A 145 -1.69 -1.96 -9.34
C HIS A 145 -1.03 -0.57 -9.33
N GLU A 146 -1.26 0.27 -10.35
CA GLU A 146 -0.76 1.65 -10.39
C GLU A 146 -1.26 2.50 -9.22
N LEU A 147 -2.52 2.29 -8.83
CA LEU A 147 -3.12 2.93 -7.66
C LEU A 147 -2.39 2.53 -6.37
N ASN A 148 -2.16 1.23 -6.16
CA ASN A 148 -1.45 0.68 -5.00
C ASN A 148 -0.01 1.21 -4.91
N GLU A 149 0.72 1.31 -6.02
CA GLU A 149 2.05 1.92 -6.04
C GLU A 149 2.03 3.35 -5.47
N LYS A 150 1.02 4.14 -5.84
CA LYS A 150 0.89 5.55 -5.42
C LYS A 150 0.50 5.72 -3.95
N ILE A 151 -0.17 4.74 -3.34
CA ILE A 151 -0.55 4.79 -1.92
C ILE A 151 0.37 3.97 -1.02
N ARG A 152 1.26 3.15 -1.59
CA ARG A 152 2.13 2.20 -0.85
C ARG A 152 2.92 2.87 0.27
N MET A 153 3.49 4.06 0.02
CA MET A 153 4.27 4.78 1.00
C MET A 153 3.47 5.05 2.28
N ILE A 154 2.26 5.59 2.12
CA ILE A 154 1.39 5.94 3.26
C ILE A 154 0.76 4.69 3.87
N ARG A 155 0.35 3.71 3.08
CA ARG A 155 -0.26 2.47 3.56
C ARG A 155 0.65 1.71 4.53
N ARG A 156 1.97 1.75 4.35
CA ARG A 156 2.93 1.15 5.29
C ARG A 156 2.86 1.73 6.70
N LEU A 157 2.40 2.96 6.86
CA LEU A 157 2.20 3.57 8.18
C LEU A 157 1.11 2.87 8.99
N ASP A 158 0.10 2.31 8.35
CA ASP A 158 -0.95 1.54 9.01
C ASP A 158 -0.38 0.35 9.80
N PHE A 159 0.71 -0.22 9.32
CA PHE A 159 1.42 -1.35 9.93
C PHE A 159 2.57 -0.94 10.86
N SER A 160 2.53 0.26 11.42
CA SER A 160 3.52 0.70 12.41
C SER A 160 3.24 0.18 13.85
N LYS A 161 2.08 -0.43 14.08
CA LYS A 161 1.60 -0.82 15.42
C LYS A 161 1.26 -2.32 15.48
N ILE A 162 1.75 -3.01 16.52
CA ILE A 162 1.59 -4.47 16.71
C ILE A 162 0.11 -4.91 16.74
N HIS A 163 -0.79 -4.11 17.33
CA HIS A 163 -2.21 -4.45 17.38
C HIS A 163 -2.89 -4.56 16.00
N ARG A 164 -2.22 -4.10 14.94
CA ARG A 164 -2.71 -4.26 13.57
C ARG A 164 -2.67 -5.71 13.08
N ILE A 165 -1.82 -6.56 13.65
CA ILE A 165 -1.69 -7.96 13.23
C ILE A 165 -3.04 -8.68 13.38
N GLU A 166 -3.54 -8.78 14.62
CA GLU A 166 -4.81 -9.46 14.90
C GLU A 166 -5.99 -8.84 14.14
N ALA A 167 -6.07 -7.50 14.12
CA ALA A 167 -7.14 -6.79 13.43
C ALA A 167 -7.15 -7.08 11.93
N THR A 168 -5.99 -7.11 11.28
CA THR A 168 -5.86 -7.38 9.84
C THR A 168 -6.29 -8.81 9.52
N TYR A 169 -5.80 -9.80 10.29
CA TYR A 169 -6.21 -11.20 10.11
C TYR A 169 -7.71 -11.38 10.28
N ALA A 170 -8.30 -10.87 11.38
CA ALA A 170 -9.73 -10.97 11.63
C ALA A 170 -10.58 -10.33 10.52
N GLN A 171 -10.15 -9.18 9.99
CA GLN A 171 -10.86 -8.50 8.90
C GLN A 171 -10.76 -9.27 7.58
N HIS A 172 -9.57 -9.75 7.20
CA HIS A 172 -9.38 -10.52 5.96
C HIS A 172 -10.11 -11.87 6.01
N GLN A 173 -10.02 -12.60 7.14
CA GLN A 173 -10.80 -13.82 7.36
C GLN A 173 -12.31 -13.58 7.17
N ASN A 174 -12.84 -12.51 7.78
CA ASN A 174 -14.24 -12.18 7.67
C ASN A 174 -14.64 -11.86 6.23
N ILE A 175 -13.83 -11.08 5.50
CA ILE A 175 -14.07 -10.75 4.08
C ILE A 175 -14.10 -12.05 3.24
N LEU A 176 -13.09 -12.92 3.38
CA LEU A 176 -13.03 -14.19 2.64
C LEU A 176 -14.21 -15.11 2.96
N ARG A 177 -14.58 -15.24 4.23
CA ARG A 177 -15.73 -16.04 4.67
C ARG A 177 -17.03 -15.56 4.02
N LEU A 178 -17.24 -14.25 3.96
CA LEU A 178 -18.43 -13.65 3.36
C LEU A 178 -18.46 -13.82 1.84
N ILE A 179 -17.32 -13.68 1.14
CA ILE A 179 -17.22 -13.94 -0.30
C ILE A 179 -17.52 -15.42 -0.59
N LEU A 180 -16.95 -16.36 0.18
CA LEU A 180 -17.21 -17.79 0.05
C LEU A 180 -18.66 -18.17 0.36
N ALA A 181 -19.32 -17.47 1.26
CA ALA A 181 -20.75 -17.60 1.53
C ALA A 181 -21.62 -16.93 0.45
N LYS A 182 -21.01 -16.21 -0.51
CA LYS A 182 -21.70 -15.42 -1.54
C LYS A 182 -22.63 -14.34 -0.97
N ASP A 183 -22.39 -13.90 0.25
CA ASP A 183 -23.08 -12.76 0.81
C ASP A 183 -22.48 -11.46 0.28
N LEU A 184 -22.91 -11.07 -0.92
CA LEU A 184 -22.42 -9.89 -1.63
C LEU A 184 -22.51 -8.62 -0.79
N LYS A 185 -23.66 -8.39 -0.15
CA LYS A 185 -23.90 -7.16 0.62
C LYS A 185 -22.97 -7.07 1.81
N ALA A 186 -22.86 -8.13 2.60
CA ALA A 186 -21.98 -8.16 3.77
C ALA A 186 -20.51 -8.12 3.37
N SER A 187 -20.11 -8.76 2.26
CA SER A 187 -18.74 -8.72 1.74
C SER A 187 -18.31 -7.31 1.36
N ILE A 188 -19.14 -6.59 0.61
CA ILE A 188 -18.88 -5.18 0.23
C ILE A 188 -18.82 -4.30 1.47
N GLN A 189 -19.72 -4.48 2.43
CA GLN A 189 -19.71 -3.71 3.67
C GLN A 189 -18.45 -3.97 4.50
N ALA A 190 -18.02 -5.22 4.64
CA ALA A 190 -16.82 -5.60 5.38
C ALA A 190 -15.55 -5.04 4.72
N LEU A 191 -15.42 -5.18 3.38
CA LEU A 191 -14.28 -4.65 2.64
C LEU A 191 -14.22 -3.13 2.70
N THR A 192 -15.34 -2.43 2.47
CA THR A 192 -15.41 -0.98 2.55
C THR A 192 -15.02 -0.48 3.94
N GLY A 193 -15.53 -1.11 4.99
CA GLY A 193 -15.19 -0.79 6.37
C GLY A 193 -13.70 -0.95 6.66
N HIS A 194 -13.11 -2.06 6.20
CA HIS A 194 -11.66 -2.33 6.32
C HIS A 194 -10.81 -1.25 5.62
N ILE A 195 -11.12 -0.92 4.37
CA ILE A 195 -10.37 0.09 3.61
C ILE A 195 -10.53 1.50 4.22
N MET A 196 -11.73 1.86 4.67
CA MET A 196 -12.01 3.14 5.31
C MET A 196 -11.29 3.28 6.64
N GLN A 197 -11.23 2.21 7.44
CA GLN A 197 -10.46 2.19 8.69
C GLN A 197 -8.98 2.43 8.42
N SER A 198 -8.38 1.71 7.46
CA SER A 198 -6.99 1.91 7.03
C SER A 198 -6.75 3.36 6.59
N ARG A 199 -7.62 3.93 5.74
CA ARG A 199 -7.54 5.33 5.31
C ARG A 199 -7.48 6.30 6.49
N ASN A 200 -8.33 6.12 7.47
CA ASN A 200 -8.42 7.03 8.63
C ASN A 200 -7.19 6.92 9.55
N GLU A 201 -6.70 5.71 9.81
CA GLU A 201 -5.49 5.49 10.61
C GLU A 201 -4.25 6.09 9.92
N VAL A 202 -4.09 5.85 8.63
CA VAL A 202 -3.00 6.39 7.84
C VAL A 202 -3.02 7.92 7.83
N LYS A 203 -4.19 8.53 7.67
CA LYS A 203 -4.34 10.00 7.72
C LYS A 203 -3.90 10.54 9.08
N LYS A 204 -4.34 9.92 10.17
CA LYS A 204 -3.97 10.32 11.54
C LYS A 204 -2.46 10.25 11.77
N ILE A 205 -1.85 9.10 11.47
CA ILE A 205 -0.40 8.89 11.65
C ILE A 205 0.41 9.87 10.81
N THR A 206 0.01 10.11 9.56
CA THR A 206 0.72 11.06 8.69
C THR A 206 0.66 12.48 9.21
N LEU A 207 -0.47 12.92 9.74
CA LEU A 207 -0.61 14.25 10.36
C LEU A 207 0.24 14.37 11.62
N GLU A 208 0.32 13.32 12.44
CA GLU A 208 1.18 13.27 13.63
C GLU A 208 2.67 13.40 13.25
N ILE A 209 3.13 12.67 12.21
CA ILE A 209 4.52 12.74 11.72
C ILE A 209 4.84 14.15 11.19
N LEU A 210 3.97 14.72 10.37
CA LEU A 210 4.18 16.06 9.80
C LEU A 210 4.18 17.15 10.89
N ALA A 211 3.36 17.01 11.93
CA ALA A 211 3.35 17.95 13.05
C ALA A 211 4.66 17.90 13.88
N LEU A 212 5.23 16.69 14.08
CA LEU A 212 6.50 16.50 14.77
C LEU A 212 7.71 17.06 14.00
N SER A 213 7.64 17.06 12.68
CA SER A 213 8.72 17.56 11.82
C SER A 213 8.70 19.07 11.59
N ALA A 214 7.62 19.75 11.99
CA ALA A 214 7.47 21.21 11.89
C ALA A 214 7.99 21.96 13.12
N ASN A 215 8.37 21.26 14.19
CA ASN A 215 8.98 21.77 15.41
C ASN A 215 10.47 21.48 15.43
#